data_58c1e87d399f3123ce886dbbc361f684
#
_entry.id   58c1e87d399f3123ce886dbbc361f684
#
_cell.length_a   1.000
_cell.length_b   1.000
_cell.length_c   1.000
_cell.angle_alpha   90.00
_cell.angle_beta   90.00
_cell.angle_gamma   90.00
#
_symmetry.space_group_name_H-M   'P 1'
#
loop_
_entity.id
_entity.type
_entity.pdbx_description
1 polymer ?
#
loop_
_entity_poly.entity_id
_entity_poly.type
_entity_poly.pdbx_seq_one_letter_code
_entity_poly.pdbx_strand_id
1 'polypeptide(L)'
;MKNTFGSDLSLTIFGESHGRAVGAVLDGMAAGVPVDESFLAACMEKRRARGDGLSTPRVEADAVQLLSGVVNGHTTGTAIALMIENQNTRSADYAKTADLLRPGHADFTAYAKYHGFQDARGGGHFSGRVTAALVAGGSIVLAALQRAGIDITTHIARCAGLADTPFALDDPAALAAQVGTLTAKTEGFAVLDAAVEEPMKAAIRAAGAEGDSVGGVLETAILGLPAGIGEPYFDSVESEIAHLAFSIPAVKGIEFGTGFGFAGLRGSEANDAFRMTAEGAVVTATNHNAGINGGIANGMPVVFRTAVKPTPSIYKQQDTVDYIAKKDAQLSIQGRHDPCIVPRATIVQTCAAALAVGDLLTARYGARWMTDPTGYRKED
;
A
#
# COMPACT_ATOMS: atom_id res chain seq x y z
N MET A 1 -5.64 -20.62 -6.38
CA MET A 1 -4.74 -19.52 -6.01
C MET A 1 -5.45 -18.21 -6.39
N LYS A 2 -5.36 -17.17 -5.55
CA LYS A 2 -6.06 -15.91 -5.80
C LYS A 2 -5.04 -14.80 -6.02
N ASN A 3 -4.89 -14.34 -7.26
CA ASN A 3 -4.03 -13.21 -7.64
C ASN A 3 -4.87 -11.99 -8.04
N THR A 4 -6.18 -12.04 -7.80
CA THR A 4 -7.16 -11.01 -8.09
C THR A 4 -7.79 -10.53 -6.79
N PHE A 5 -7.82 -9.24 -6.59
CA PHE A 5 -8.60 -8.54 -5.57
C PHE A 5 -9.75 -7.79 -6.25
N GLY A 6 -10.83 -7.56 -5.50
CA GLY A 6 -12.01 -6.79 -5.91
C GLY A 6 -13.10 -7.65 -6.57
N SER A 7 -14.30 -7.12 -6.56
CA SER A 7 -15.50 -7.75 -7.09
C SER A 7 -16.05 -7.00 -8.30
N ASP A 8 -16.28 -5.70 -8.17
CA ASP A 8 -16.82 -4.80 -9.19
C ASP A 8 -15.73 -3.98 -9.88
N LEU A 9 -14.70 -3.60 -9.13
CA LEU A 9 -13.45 -3.04 -9.63
C LEU A 9 -12.30 -3.96 -9.19
N SER A 10 -11.70 -4.69 -10.12
CA SER A 10 -10.75 -5.74 -9.78
C SER A 10 -9.35 -5.53 -10.35
N LEU A 11 -8.34 -5.96 -9.58
CA LEU A 11 -6.95 -5.97 -10.00
C LEU A 11 -6.38 -7.38 -9.92
N THR A 12 -5.93 -7.91 -11.06
CA THR A 12 -5.15 -9.16 -11.12
C THR A 12 -3.68 -8.85 -11.27
N ILE A 13 -2.83 -9.36 -10.37
CA ILE A 13 -1.37 -9.17 -10.41
C ILE A 13 -0.69 -10.43 -10.94
N PHE A 14 0.33 -10.28 -11.79
CA PHE A 14 1.13 -11.36 -12.33
C PHE A 14 2.62 -11.03 -12.37
N GLY A 15 3.45 -12.07 -12.53
CA GLY A 15 4.89 -11.99 -12.70
C GLY A 15 5.70 -12.25 -11.43
N GLU A 16 7.01 -12.40 -11.61
CA GLU A 16 8.02 -12.68 -10.59
C GLU A 16 9.18 -11.69 -10.69
N SER A 17 9.90 -11.48 -9.58
CA SER A 17 10.95 -10.46 -9.50
C SER A 17 12.13 -10.71 -10.45
N HIS A 18 12.36 -11.95 -10.88
CA HIS A 18 13.40 -12.35 -11.82
C HIS A 18 12.81 -12.98 -13.10
N GLY A 19 11.48 -12.90 -13.30
CA GLY A 19 10.82 -13.17 -14.56
C GLY A 19 11.06 -12.05 -15.59
N ARG A 20 10.44 -12.15 -16.76
CA ARG A 20 10.58 -11.14 -17.83
C ARG A 20 9.97 -9.80 -17.45
N ALA A 21 8.85 -9.84 -16.74
CA ALA A 21 8.08 -8.67 -16.35
C ALA A 21 7.25 -8.96 -15.08
N VAL A 22 6.77 -7.89 -14.45
CA VAL A 22 5.63 -7.90 -13.54
C VAL A 22 4.53 -7.05 -14.16
N GLY A 23 3.28 -7.31 -13.83
CA GLY A 23 2.18 -6.53 -14.39
C GLY A 23 0.86 -6.75 -13.68
N ALA A 24 -0.14 -6.03 -14.14
CA ALA A 24 -1.50 -6.14 -13.65
C ALA A 24 -2.52 -6.06 -14.78
N VAL A 25 -3.69 -6.61 -14.51
CA VAL A 25 -4.90 -6.34 -15.29
C VAL A 25 -5.90 -5.68 -14.34
N LEU A 26 -6.25 -4.43 -14.64
CA LEU A 26 -7.30 -3.66 -13.94
C LEU A 26 -8.58 -3.77 -14.77
N ASP A 27 -9.65 -4.25 -14.17
CA ASP A 27 -10.96 -4.42 -14.77
C ASP A 27 -12.05 -3.73 -13.95
N GLY A 28 -13.19 -3.39 -14.57
CA GLY A 28 -14.30 -2.68 -13.92
C GLY A 28 -14.22 -1.15 -14.05
N MET A 29 -13.22 -0.58 -14.72
CA MET A 29 -13.19 0.86 -15.01
C MET A 29 -14.24 1.23 -16.05
N ALA A 30 -15.00 2.31 -15.79
CA ALA A 30 -15.94 2.86 -16.77
C ALA A 30 -15.22 3.33 -18.04
N ALA A 31 -15.91 3.35 -19.17
CA ALA A 31 -15.40 3.99 -20.39
C ALA A 31 -15.35 5.52 -20.24
N GLY A 32 -14.33 6.16 -20.82
CA GLY A 32 -14.19 7.63 -20.83
C GLY A 32 -13.56 8.25 -19.59
N VAL A 33 -13.03 7.45 -18.66
CA VAL A 33 -12.27 7.96 -17.50
C VAL A 33 -10.88 8.42 -17.97
N PRO A 34 -10.45 9.66 -17.70
CA PRO A 34 -9.11 10.12 -18.05
C PRO A 34 -8.02 9.30 -17.33
N VAL A 35 -7.00 8.91 -18.06
CA VAL A 35 -5.79 8.26 -17.57
C VAL A 35 -4.62 9.24 -17.72
N ASP A 36 -4.13 9.76 -16.61
CA ASP A 36 -2.97 10.64 -16.55
C ASP A 36 -1.69 9.81 -16.39
N GLU A 37 -0.98 9.60 -17.50
CA GLU A 37 0.27 8.85 -17.53
C GLU A 37 1.39 9.56 -16.74
N SER A 38 1.35 10.89 -16.63
CA SER A 38 2.32 11.65 -15.83
C SER A 38 2.10 11.43 -14.32
N PHE A 39 0.85 11.41 -13.88
CA PHE A 39 0.50 11.06 -12.50
C PHE A 39 0.88 9.60 -12.17
N LEU A 40 0.58 8.66 -13.09
CA LEU A 40 1.01 7.27 -12.95
C LEU A 40 2.53 7.17 -12.80
N ALA A 41 3.30 7.85 -13.67
CA ALA A 41 4.76 7.87 -13.60
C ALA A 41 5.27 8.46 -12.27
N ALA A 42 4.64 9.53 -11.76
CA ALA A 42 4.98 10.12 -10.47
C ALA A 42 4.73 9.14 -9.29
N CYS A 43 3.65 8.37 -9.33
CA CYS A 43 3.39 7.32 -8.33
C CYS A 43 4.45 6.20 -8.40
N MET A 44 4.82 5.78 -9.61
CA MET A 44 5.87 4.78 -9.81
C MET A 44 7.23 5.29 -9.31
N GLU A 45 7.56 6.57 -9.53
CA GLU A 45 8.78 7.21 -9.02
C GLU A 45 8.87 7.18 -7.49
N LYS A 46 7.76 7.41 -6.78
CA LYS A 46 7.71 7.32 -5.30
C LYS A 46 7.98 5.89 -4.81
N ARG A 47 7.65 4.88 -5.61
CA ARG A 47 7.85 3.46 -5.27
C ARG A 47 9.27 2.97 -5.57
N ARG A 48 9.91 3.42 -6.63
CA ARG A 48 11.17 2.85 -7.11
C ARG A 48 12.33 3.08 -6.13
N ALA A 49 13.33 2.21 -6.18
CA ALA A 49 14.59 2.41 -5.46
C ALA A 49 15.43 3.50 -6.13
N ARG A 50 16.09 4.34 -5.32
CA ARG A 50 16.86 5.51 -5.79
C ARG A 50 18.37 5.34 -5.66
N GLY A 51 18.85 4.26 -5.00
CA GLY A 51 20.29 4.09 -4.73
C GLY A 51 20.85 5.09 -3.71
N ASP A 52 20.01 5.63 -2.84
CA ASP A 52 20.28 6.68 -1.85
C ASP A 52 20.73 6.13 -0.49
N GLY A 53 20.93 4.81 -0.40
CA GLY A 53 21.27 4.12 0.85
C GLY A 53 20.08 3.89 1.79
N LEU A 54 18.88 4.32 1.41
CA LEU A 54 17.64 4.06 2.17
C LEU A 54 16.91 2.81 1.66
N SER A 55 17.18 2.45 0.40
CA SER A 55 16.56 1.33 -0.30
C SER A 55 17.60 0.47 -1.01
N THR A 56 17.14 -0.61 -1.63
CA THR A 56 17.99 -1.51 -2.42
C THR A 56 18.77 -0.75 -3.52
N PRO A 57 20.03 -1.12 -3.78
CA PRO A 57 20.78 -0.59 -4.92
C PRO A 57 20.29 -1.12 -6.28
N ARG A 58 19.23 -1.93 -6.32
CA ARG A 58 18.59 -2.36 -7.56
C ARG A 58 17.69 -1.23 -8.09
N VAL A 59 18.29 -0.36 -8.90
CA VAL A 59 17.56 0.73 -9.57
C VAL A 59 17.03 0.23 -10.91
N GLU A 60 15.73 0.44 -11.17
CA GLU A 60 15.04 0.16 -12.44
C GLU A 60 14.20 1.37 -12.83
N ALA A 61 13.96 1.55 -14.13
CA ALA A 61 13.17 2.67 -14.63
C ALA A 61 11.70 2.57 -14.25
N ASP A 62 11.19 1.34 -14.05
CA ASP A 62 9.79 1.04 -13.74
C ASP A 62 8.78 1.66 -14.72
N ALA A 63 9.19 1.80 -16.00
CA ALA A 63 8.32 2.31 -17.05
C ALA A 63 7.12 1.38 -17.26
N VAL A 64 5.93 1.93 -17.13
CA VAL A 64 4.68 1.18 -17.31
C VAL A 64 4.28 1.22 -18.77
N GLN A 65 4.02 0.05 -19.34
CA GLN A 65 3.46 -0.10 -20.68
C GLN A 65 1.95 -0.37 -20.54
N LEU A 66 1.12 0.49 -21.11
CA LEU A 66 -0.33 0.30 -21.25
C LEU A 66 -0.58 -0.52 -22.53
N LEU A 67 -0.96 -1.80 -22.37
CA LEU A 67 -1.11 -2.72 -23.49
C LEU A 67 -2.53 -2.76 -24.06
N SER A 68 -3.54 -2.41 -23.24
CA SER A 68 -4.96 -2.38 -23.64
C SER A 68 -5.76 -1.48 -22.70
N GLY A 69 -7.02 -1.24 -23.05
CA GLY A 69 -8.01 -0.58 -22.19
C GLY A 69 -7.90 0.95 -22.13
N VAL A 70 -6.94 1.56 -22.84
CA VAL A 70 -6.75 3.01 -22.88
C VAL A 70 -6.54 3.47 -24.33
N VAL A 71 -7.30 4.46 -24.77
CA VAL A 71 -7.18 5.09 -26.10
C VAL A 71 -7.30 6.61 -25.96
N ASN A 72 -6.39 7.35 -26.56
CA ASN A 72 -6.36 8.82 -26.51
C ASN A 72 -6.43 9.36 -25.07
N GLY A 73 -5.73 8.72 -24.11
CA GLY A 73 -5.69 9.12 -22.72
C GLY A 73 -6.98 8.85 -21.93
N HIS A 74 -7.87 7.99 -22.42
CA HIS A 74 -9.11 7.64 -21.74
C HIS A 74 -9.32 6.12 -21.72
N THR A 75 -9.94 5.63 -20.66
CA THR A 75 -10.35 4.22 -20.55
C THR A 75 -11.40 3.88 -21.60
N THR A 76 -11.34 2.65 -22.11
CA THR A 76 -12.32 2.16 -23.11
C THR A 76 -13.49 1.39 -22.48
N GLY A 77 -13.45 1.12 -21.17
CA GLY A 77 -14.39 0.23 -20.50
C GLY A 77 -14.07 -1.27 -20.64
N THR A 78 -12.93 -1.59 -21.28
CA THR A 78 -12.38 -2.95 -21.33
C THR A 78 -11.19 -3.07 -20.38
N ALA A 79 -10.75 -4.31 -20.11
CA ALA A 79 -9.64 -4.56 -19.19
C ALA A 79 -8.36 -3.79 -19.58
N ILE A 80 -7.76 -3.10 -18.61
CA ILE A 80 -6.52 -2.35 -18.77
C ILE A 80 -5.37 -3.28 -18.37
N ALA A 81 -4.57 -3.70 -19.35
CA ALA A 81 -3.38 -4.50 -19.11
C ALA A 81 -2.15 -3.60 -19.00
N LEU A 82 -1.43 -3.76 -17.90
CA LEU A 82 -0.25 -3.00 -17.52
C LEU A 82 0.95 -3.93 -17.43
N MET A 83 2.09 -3.57 -18.02
CA MET A 83 3.31 -4.36 -17.95
C MET A 83 4.52 -3.49 -17.59
N ILE A 84 5.41 -4.03 -16.76
CA ILE A 84 6.66 -3.40 -16.33
C ILE A 84 7.77 -4.42 -16.48
N GLU A 85 8.71 -4.17 -17.39
CA GLU A 85 9.83 -5.08 -17.64
C GLU A 85 10.82 -5.13 -16.47
N ASN A 86 11.38 -6.29 -16.24
CA ASN A 86 12.49 -6.48 -15.31
C ASN A 86 13.83 -6.37 -16.08
N GLN A 87 14.53 -5.26 -15.90
CA GLN A 87 15.76 -4.96 -16.66
C GLN A 87 17.04 -5.29 -15.90
N ASN A 88 17.00 -5.28 -14.56
CA ASN A 88 18.20 -5.41 -13.70
C ASN A 88 18.12 -6.65 -12.79
N THR A 89 18.05 -7.84 -13.40
CA THR A 89 18.01 -9.12 -12.67
C THR A 89 19.41 -9.75 -12.55
N ARG A 90 19.77 -10.28 -11.37
CA ARG A 90 21.02 -11.02 -11.09
C ARG A 90 20.70 -12.37 -10.48
N SER A 91 20.23 -13.30 -11.30
CA SER A 91 19.75 -14.61 -10.84
C SER A 91 20.85 -15.49 -10.24
N ALA A 92 22.12 -15.29 -10.63
CA ALA A 92 23.25 -16.07 -10.12
C ALA A 92 23.50 -15.88 -8.61
N ASP A 93 23.10 -14.73 -8.03
CA ASP A 93 23.30 -14.43 -6.61
C ASP A 93 22.54 -15.40 -5.69
N TYR A 94 21.50 -16.06 -6.19
CA TYR A 94 20.61 -16.93 -5.42
C TYR A 94 20.89 -18.43 -5.60
N ALA A 95 21.71 -18.80 -6.57
CA ALA A 95 21.95 -20.23 -6.91
C ALA A 95 22.68 -20.99 -5.79
N LYS A 96 23.57 -20.31 -5.05
CA LYS A 96 24.40 -20.95 -4.01
C LYS A 96 23.66 -21.22 -2.70
N THR A 97 22.54 -20.57 -2.46
CA THR A 97 21.75 -20.64 -1.22
C THR A 97 20.32 -21.12 -1.48
N ALA A 98 20.08 -21.72 -2.64
CA ALA A 98 18.74 -22.14 -3.05
C ALA A 98 18.08 -23.16 -2.10
N ASP A 99 18.92 -23.99 -1.44
CA ASP A 99 18.47 -25.02 -0.50
C ASP A 99 18.39 -24.52 0.95
N LEU A 100 18.80 -23.27 1.22
CA LEU A 100 18.74 -22.64 2.53
C LEU A 100 17.54 -21.70 2.61
N LEU A 101 16.72 -21.90 3.63
CA LEU A 101 15.51 -21.09 3.85
C LEU A 101 15.87 -19.77 4.52
N ARG A 102 15.54 -18.64 3.91
CA ARG A 102 15.73 -17.31 4.54
C ARG A 102 14.78 -17.13 5.71
N PRO A 103 15.28 -16.89 6.94
CA PRO A 103 14.44 -16.65 8.10
C PRO A 103 13.50 -15.46 7.85
N GLY A 104 12.22 -15.62 8.20
CA GLY A 104 11.21 -14.58 8.04
C GLY A 104 10.78 -14.27 6.59
N HIS A 105 11.36 -14.94 5.58
CA HIS A 105 10.94 -14.86 4.19
C HIS A 105 9.90 -15.95 3.83
N ALA A 106 9.38 -15.92 2.62
CA ALA A 106 8.35 -16.85 2.14
C ALA A 106 8.93 -18.18 1.58
N ASP A 107 10.23 -18.43 1.65
CA ASP A 107 10.88 -19.56 0.98
C ASP A 107 10.26 -20.91 1.36
N PHE A 108 10.13 -21.18 2.66
CA PHE A 108 9.53 -22.44 3.15
C PHE A 108 8.05 -22.53 2.80
N THR A 109 7.30 -21.47 3.04
CA THR A 109 5.85 -21.47 2.81
C THR A 109 5.52 -21.58 1.32
N ALA A 110 6.33 -20.96 0.46
CA ALA A 110 6.22 -21.10 -0.98
C ALA A 110 6.54 -22.54 -1.43
N TYR A 111 7.63 -23.12 -0.93
CA TYR A 111 7.98 -24.51 -1.23
C TYR A 111 6.84 -25.47 -0.82
N ALA A 112 6.34 -25.35 0.41
CA ALA A 112 5.26 -26.19 0.90
C ALA A 112 3.95 -26.02 0.09
N LYS A 113 3.64 -24.77 -0.33
CA LYS A 113 2.42 -24.47 -1.09
C LYS A 113 2.52 -24.92 -2.56
N TYR A 114 3.65 -24.71 -3.20
CA TYR A 114 3.83 -24.90 -4.63
C TYR A 114 4.66 -26.14 -4.98
N HIS A 115 4.98 -26.96 -3.97
CA HIS A 115 5.68 -28.25 -4.13
C HIS A 115 7.04 -28.12 -4.86
N GLY A 116 7.73 -26.99 -4.66
CA GLY A 116 9.03 -26.73 -5.28
C GLY A 116 8.97 -26.12 -6.70
N PHE A 117 7.78 -25.87 -7.25
CA PHE A 117 7.61 -25.27 -8.59
C PHE A 117 7.58 -23.75 -8.60
N GLN A 118 7.72 -23.10 -7.44
CA GLN A 118 7.82 -21.63 -7.38
C GLN A 118 9.14 -21.12 -7.99
N ASP A 119 9.12 -19.91 -8.55
CA ASP A 119 10.38 -19.23 -8.90
C ASP A 119 11.09 -18.79 -7.62
N ALA A 120 12.17 -19.47 -7.24
CA ALA A 120 12.95 -19.19 -6.05
C ALA A 120 13.96 -18.02 -6.23
N ARG A 121 14.13 -17.50 -7.46
CA ARG A 121 15.09 -16.43 -7.75
C ARG A 121 14.62 -15.11 -7.14
N GLY A 122 15.48 -14.48 -6.35
CA GLY A 122 15.12 -13.26 -5.62
C GLY A 122 14.06 -13.52 -4.55
N GLY A 123 12.88 -13.02 -4.72
CA GLY A 123 11.70 -13.30 -3.89
C GLY A 123 10.55 -13.87 -4.71
N GLY A 124 10.80 -14.19 -5.99
CA GLY A 124 9.78 -14.67 -6.91
C GLY A 124 8.55 -13.75 -6.93
N HIS A 125 7.37 -14.35 -6.80
CA HIS A 125 6.11 -13.63 -6.68
C HIS A 125 5.89 -12.96 -5.31
N PHE A 126 6.68 -13.33 -4.29
CA PHE A 126 6.61 -12.74 -2.93
C PHE A 126 7.51 -11.50 -2.77
N SER A 127 8.21 -11.11 -3.82
CA SER A 127 9.10 -9.96 -3.81
C SER A 127 8.33 -8.64 -3.72
N GLY A 128 8.87 -7.66 -2.99
CA GLY A 128 8.41 -6.28 -3.04
C GLY A 128 8.41 -5.67 -4.46
N ARG A 129 9.14 -6.27 -5.42
CA ARG A 129 9.11 -5.90 -6.84
C ARG A 129 7.70 -5.95 -7.43
N VAL A 130 6.90 -6.94 -7.04
CA VAL A 130 5.55 -7.18 -7.55
C VAL A 130 4.60 -6.03 -7.18
N THR A 131 4.88 -5.27 -6.12
CA THR A 131 4.10 -4.08 -5.77
C THR A 131 4.12 -2.97 -6.83
N ALA A 132 5.04 -3.03 -7.81
CA ALA A 132 5.02 -2.13 -8.96
C ALA A 132 3.73 -2.26 -9.77
N ALA A 133 3.25 -3.50 -9.94
CA ALA A 133 2.00 -3.79 -10.62
C ALA A 133 0.78 -3.24 -9.87
N LEU A 134 0.79 -3.35 -8.52
CA LEU A 134 -0.25 -2.78 -7.66
C LEU A 134 -0.28 -1.26 -7.75
N VAL A 135 0.90 -0.59 -7.70
CA VAL A 135 0.97 0.87 -7.83
C VAL A 135 0.53 1.32 -9.21
N ALA A 136 0.93 0.64 -10.27
CA ALA A 136 0.52 0.99 -11.63
C ALA A 136 -1.01 0.96 -11.82
N GLY A 137 -1.68 -0.13 -11.40
CA GLY A 137 -3.14 -0.22 -11.45
C GLY A 137 -3.83 0.71 -10.46
N GLY A 138 -3.35 0.74 -9.21
CA GLY A 138 -3.93 1.56 -8.15
C GLY A 138 -3.82 3.06 -8.38
N SER A 139 -2.78 3.55 -9.08
CA SER A 139 -2.65 4.97 -9.41
C SER A 139 -3.72 5.46 -10.39
N ILE A 140 -4.20 4.62 -11.30
CA ILE A 140 -5.32 4.96 -12.20
C ILE A 140 -6.60 5.16 -11.39
N VAL A 141 -6.86 4.26 -10.43
CA VAL A 141 -8.02 4.35 -9.52
C VAL A 141 -7.88 5.56 -8.59
N LEU A 142 -6.67 5.80 -8.04
CA LEU A 142 -6.39 6.96 -7.18
C LEU A 142 -6.68 8.28 -7.90
N ALA A 143 -6.26 8.42 -9.17
CA ALA A 143 -6.57 9.60 -9.96
C ALA A 143 -8.08 9.79 -10.20
N ALA A 144 -8.82 8.69 -10.40
CA ALA A 144 -10.27 8.74 -10.53
C ALA A 144 -10.96 9.16 -9.22
N LEU A 145 -10.49 8.66 -8.07
CA LEU A 145 -10.97 9.03 -6.74
C LEU A 145 -10.74 10.51 -6.44
N GLN A 146 -9.55 11.04 -6.75
CA GLN A 146 -9.24 12.47 -6.59
C GLN A 146 -10.21 13.35 -7.37
N ARG A 147 -10.55 12.98 -8.60
CA ARG A 147 -11.58 13.68 -9.41
C ARG A 147 -12.97 13.62 -8.78
N ALA A 148 -13.26 12.56 -8.04
CA ALA A 148 -14.50 12.39 -7.28
C ALA A 148 -14.47 13.10 -5.91
N GLY A 149 -13.40 13.86 -5.60
CA GLY A 149 -13.21 14.56 -4.33
C GLY A 149 -12.85 13.65 -3.17
N ILE A 150 -12.22 12.51 -3.46
CA ILE A 150 -11.73 11.58 -2.44
C ILE A 150 -10.20 11.56 -2.50
N ASP A 151 -9.55 12.09 -1.46
CA ASP A 151 -8.11 12.15 -1.33
C ASP A 151 -7.60 11.04 -0.41
N ILE A 152 -6.57 10.32 -0.85
CA ILE A 152 -5.91 9.26 -0.07
C ILE A 152 -4.43 9.56 -0.01
N THR A 153 -3.89 9.62 1.20
CA THR A 153 -2.49 9.93 1.42
C THR A 153 -1.94 9.12 2.58
N THR A 154 -0.70 8.64 2.41
CA THR A 154 0.02 7.87 3.42
C THR A 154 1.33 8.56 3.78
N HIS A 155 1.63 8.63 5.08
CA HIS A 155 2.93 9.08 5.58
C HIS A 155 3.60 8.02 6.46
N ILE A 156 4.87 8.27 6.81
CA ILE A 156 5.65 7.44 7.70
C ILE A 156 5.39 7.90 9.13
N ALA A 157 4.45 7.29 9.83
CA ALA A 157 4.15 7.63 11.21
C ALA A 157 5.27 7.21 12.19
N ARG A 158 5.99 6.10 11.89
CA ARG A 158 7.19 5.66 12.61
C ARG A 158 8.18 4.99 11.70
N CYS A 159 9.47 5.19 11.96
CA CYS A 159 10.54 4.44 11.31
C CYS A 159 11.72 4.28 12.26
N ALA A 160 12.28 3.06 12.36
CA ALA A 160 13.43 2.77 13.22
C ALA A 160 13.26 3.25 14.68
N GLY A 161 12.05 3.20 15.23
CA GLY A 161 11.73 3.65 16.59
C GLY A 161 11.44 5.15 16.73
N LEU A 162 11.76 5.97 15.73
CA LEU A 162 11.46 7.41 15.69
C LEU A 162 10.03 7.65 15.20
N ALA A 163 9.33 8.63 15.77
CA ALA A 163 7.95 8.96 15.42
C ALA A 163 7.87 10.32 14.70
N ASP A 164 6.95 10.39 13.74
CA ASP A 164 6.48 11.62 13.10
C ASP A 164 5.28 12.19 13.87
N THR A 165 4.84 13.38 13.50
CA THR A 165 3.55 13.95 13.93
C THR A 165 2.41 13.08 13.37
N PRO A 166 1.45 12.62 14.22
CA PRO A 166 0.31 11.86 13.73
C PRO A 166 -0.69 12.75 12.99
N PHE A 167 -1.59 12.14 12.23
CA PHE A 167 -2.75 12.85 11.69
C PHE A 167 -3.66 13.39 12.80
N ALA A 168 -4.19 14.59 12.59
CA ALA A 168 -5.09 15.28 13.52
C ALA A 168 -6.52 14.71 13.41
N LEU A 169 -6.76 13.55 14.04
CA LEU A 169 -8.03 12.82 13.92
C LEU A 169 -9.27 13.64 14.29
N ASP A 170 -9.16 14.47 15.33
CA ASP A 170 -10.29 15.23 15.90
C ASP A 170 -10.37 16.66 15.34
N ASP A 171 -9.51 17.01 14.39
CA ASP A 171 -9.52 18.31 13.70
C ASP A 171 -9.50 18.09 12.18
N PRO A 172 -10.67 18.02 11.54
CA PRO A 172 -10.77 17.79 10.09
C PRO A 172 -10.05 18.84 9.23
N ALA A 173 -9.98 20.10 9.70
CA ALA A 173 -9.29 21.15 8.96
C ALA A 173 -7.76 20.99 9.03
N ALA A 174 -7.23 20.70 10.21
CA ALA A 174 -5.81 20.39 10.38
C ALA A 174 -5.42 19.12 9.61
N LEU A 175 -6.26 18.07 9.66
CA LEU A 175 -6.06 16.85 8.90
C LEU A 175 -6.04 17.12 7.38
N ALA A 176 -6.97 17.90 6.86
CA ALA A 176 -6.99 18.26 5.45
C ALA A 176 -5.74 19.05 5.03
N ALA A 177 -5.23 19.95 5.89
CA ALA A 177 -3.98 20.67 5.66
C ALA A 177 -2.77 19.72 5.65
N GLN A 178 -2.71 18.75 6.57
CA GLN A 178 -1.67 17.72 6.61
C GLN A 178 -1.68 16.86 5.34
N VAL A 179 -2.85 16.39 4.91
CA VAL A 179 -3.02 15.62 3.66
C VAL A 179 -2.60 16.46 2.45
N GLY A 180 -3.01 17.73 2.36
CA GLY A 180 -2.60 18.65 1.30
C GLY A 180 -1.07 18.83 1.25
N THR A 181 -0.41 18.99 2.40
CA THR A 181 1.05 19.09 2.50
C THR A 181 1.75 17.85 1.95
N LEU A 182 1.28 16.65 2.31
CA LEU A 182 1.87 15.39 1.84
C LEU A 182 1.62 15.13 0.35
N THR A 183 0.42 15.47 -0.13
CA THR A 183 0.04 15.32 -1.55
C THR A 183 0.87 16.24 -2.45
N ALA A 184 1.16 17.45 -1.99
CA ALA A 184 2.01 18.40 -2.71
C ALA A 184 3.50 17.99 -2.76
N LYS A 185 3.95 17.07 -1.90
CA LYS A 185 5.32 16.53 -1.95
C LYS A 185 5.47 15.61 -3.18
N THR A 186 6.10 16.10 -4.21
CA THR A 186 6.44 15.31 -5.42
C THR A 186 7.63 14.41 -5.19
N GLU A 187 8.56 14.83 -4.33
CA GLU A 187 9.79 14.12 -3.98
C GLU A 187 10.01 14.11 -2.46
N GLY A 188 10.91 13.25 -2.01
CA GLY A 188 11.36 13.21 -0.63
C GLY A 188 10.72 12.11 0.22
N PHE A 189 10.95 12.23 1.49
CA PHE A 189 10.52 11.31 2.53
C PHE A 189 9.14 11.75 3.06
N ALA A 190 8.18 10.85 3.08
CA ALA A 190 6.79 11.20 3.38
C ALA A 190 6.56 11.33 4.90
N VAL A 191 7.01 12.42 5.50
CA VAL A 191 6.77 12.80 6.91
C VAL A 191 6.10 14.17 6.97
N LEU A 192 5.36 14.43 8.04
CA LEU A 192 4.73 15.72 8.32
C LEU A 192 5.70 16.70 8.97
N ASP A 193 6.47 16.25 9.97
CA ASP A 193 7.51 17.03 10.60
C ASP A 193 8.84 16.87 9.85
N ALA A 194 9.30 17.93 9.20
CA ALA A 194 10.58 17.93 8.50
C ALA A 194 11.78 17.66 9.43
N ALA A 195 11.65 17.93 10.73
CA ALA A 195 12.74 17.73 11.69
C ALA A 195 13.07 16.25 11.95
N VAL A 196 12.11 15.32 11.72
CA VAL A 196 12.34 13.88 11.92
C VAL A 196 12.88 13.18 10.67
N GLU A 197 12.86 13.83 9.51
CA GLU A 197 13.25 13.23 8.24
C GLU A 197 14.70 12.73 8.26
N GLU A 198 15.66 13.60 8.54
CA GLU A 198 17.08 13.23 8.55
C GLU A 198 17.44 12.25 9.70
N PRO A 199 16.93 12.40 10.93
CA PRO A 199 17.08 11.36 11.95
C PRO A 199 16.59 9.96 11.51
N MET A 200 15.41 9.85 10.89
CA MET A 200 14.90 8.57 10.39
C MET A 200 15.80 8.00 9.28
N LYS A 201 16.23 8.83 8.32
CA LYS A 201 17.15 8.42 7.25
C LYS A 201 18.50 7.98 7.81
N ALA A 202 19.04 8.68 8.81
CA ALA A 202 20.29 8.31 9.47
C ALA A 202 20.16 6.94 10.17
N ALA A 203 19.06 6.68 10.86
CA ALA A 203 18.80 5.38 11.50
C ALA A 203 18.69 4.23 10.48
N ILE A 204 18.05 4.46 9.33
CA ILE A 204 18.00 3.48 8.24
C ILE A 204 19.41 3.18 7.71
N ARG A 205 20.21 4.22 7.44
CA ARG A 205 21.59 4.05 6.93
C ARG A 205 22.47 3.34 7.95
N ALA A 206 22.33 3.64 9.24
CA ALA A 206 23.05 2.97 10.31
C ALA A 206 22.76 1.47 10.35
N ALA A 207 21.47 1.09 10.32
CA ALA A 207 21.08 -0.32 10.26
C ALA A 207 21.65 -1.01 8.99
N GLY A 208 21.56 -0.36 7.83
CA GLY A 208 22.13 -0.87 6.59
C GLY A 208 23.64 -1.07 6.64
N ALA A 209 24.38 -0.13 7.28
CA ALA A 209 25.83 -0.24 7.48
C ALA A 209 26.23 -1.40 8.41
N GLU A 210 25.35 -1.76 9.36
CA GLU A 210 25.51 -2.92 10.24
C GLU A 210 25.09 -4.25 9.57
N GLY A 211 24.65 -4.20 8.31
CA GLY A 211 24.11 -5.37 7.60
C GLY A 211 22.74 -5.82 8.10
N ASP A 212 21.98 -4.92 8.71
CA ASP A 212 20.66 -5.16 9.29
C ASP A 212 19.56 -4.37 8.57
N SER A 213 18.34 -4.42 9.07
CA SER A 213 17.18 -3.71 8.54
C SER A 213 16.27 -3.19 9.64
N VAL A 214 15.48 -2.18 9.34
CA VAL A 214 14.48 -1.60 10.23
C VAL A 214 13.09 -1.59 9.60
N GLY A 215 12.08 -1.65 10.44
CA GLY A 215 10.68 -1.51 10.08
C GLY A 215 10.11 -0.16 10.50
N GLY A 216 8.77 -0.06 10.43
CA GLY A 216 8.07 1.14 10.85
C GLY A 216 6.55 0.98 10.84
N VAL A 217 5.88 2.12 10.94
CA VAL A 217 4.43 2.25 10.89
C VAL A 217 4.08 3.27 9.81
N LEU A 218 3.17 2.90 8.94
CA LEU A 218 2.54 3.82 7.98
C LEU A 218 1.19 4.26 8.52
N GLU A 219 0.84 5.51 8.33
CA GLU A 219 -0.49 6.05 8.63
C GLU A 219 -1.10 6.61 7.35
N THR A 220 -2.36 6.26 7.07
CA THR A 220 -3.11 6.66 5.87
C THR A 220 -4.37 7.37 6.27
N ALA A 221 -4.65 8.49 5.61
CA ALA A 221 -5.92 9.21 5.69
C ALA A 221 -6.65 9.12 4.35
N ILE A 222 -7.97 8.91 4.42
CA ILE A 222 -8.91 8.95 3.31
C ILE A 222 -9.90 10.06 3.63
N LEU A 223 -9.91 11.12 2.84
CA LEU A 223 -10.81 12.24 2.97
C LEU A 223 -11.89 12.18 1.91
N GLY A 224 -13.09 12.68 2.22
CA GLY A 224 -14.17 12.81 1.26
C GLY A 224 -14.92 11.53 0.92
N LEU A 225 -14.66 10.41 1.63
CA LEU A 225 -15.48 9.20 1.47
C LEU A 225 -16.90 9.47 1.95
N PRO A 226 -17.96 9.26 1.12
CA PRO A 226 -19.34 9.51 1.52
C PRO A 226 -19.78 8.59 2.66
N ALA A 227 -20.75 9.04 3.46
CA ALA A 227 -21.47 8.15 4.37
C ALA A 227 -22.19 7.06 3.58
N GLY A 228 -22.34 5.87 4.15
CA GLY A 228 -23.06 4.76 3.52
C GLY A 228 -22.23 3.85 2.63
N ILE A 229 -20.91 4.01 2.59
CA ILE A 229 -19.99 3.13 1.86
C ILE A 229 -19.55 1.99 2.78
N GLY A 230 -19.53 0.76 2.28
CA GLY A 230 -19.20 -0.48 3.00
C GLY A 230 -20.42 -1.32 3.32
N GLU A 231 -20.22 -2.62 3.44
CA GLU A 231 -21.28 -3.59 3.67
C GLU A 231 -21.03 -4.38 4.97
N PRO A 232 -22.01 -4.44 5.87
CA PRO A 232 -21.92 -5.39 6.97
C PRO A 232 -22.30 -6.80 6.43
N TYR A 233 -21.60 -7.88 6.82
CA TYR A 233 -20.56 -7.97 7.82
C TYR A 233 -19.15 -8.10 7.20
N PHE A 234 -19.03 -8.64 5.98
CA PHE A 234 -17.78 -9.18 5.43
C PHE A 234 -17.05 -8.18 4.55
N ASP A 235 -17.77 -7.30 3.87
CA ASP A 235 -17.20 -6.30 2.95
C ASP A 235 -17.27 -4.90 3.60
N SER A 236 -16.98 -4.83 4.91
CA SER A 236 -16.86 -3.57 5.63
C SER A 236 -15.67 -2.78 5.12
N VAL A 237 -15.69 -1.46 5.32
CA VAL A 237 -14.58 -0.58 4.94
C VAL A 237 -13.27 -1.07 5.56
N GLU A 238 -13.30 -1.49 6.83
CA GLU A 238 -12.12 -2.05 7.50
C GLU A 238 -11.68 -3.37 6.89
N SER A 239 -12.62 -4.27 6.54
CA SER A 239 -12.31 -5.58 5.98
C SER A 239 -11.63 -5.47 4.63
N GLU A 240 -12.16 -4.63 3.73
CA GLU A 240 -11.61 -4.44 2.39
C GLU A 240 -10.24 -3.75 2.42
N ILE A 241 -10.08 -2.71 3.23
CA ILE A 241 -8.79 -2.05 3.43
C ILE A 241 -7.78 -3.03 4.06
N ALA A 242 -8.17 -3.79 5.09
CA ALA A 242 -7.29 -4.75 5.74
C ALA A 242 -6.89 -5.90 4.80
N HIS A 243 -7.80 -6.40 3.97
CA HIS A 243 -7.50 -7.43 2.97
C HIS A 243 -6.37 -6.98 2.03
N LEU A 244 -6.46 -5.76 1.50
CA LEU A 244 -5.40 -5.21 0.66
C LEU A 244 -4.13 -4.86 1.45
N ALA A 245 -4.25 -4.30 2.65
CA ALA A 245 -3.09 -3.96 3.47
C ALA A 245 -2.23 -5.20 3.76
N PHE A 246 -2.85 -6.34 4.13
CA PHE A 246 -2.11 -7.60 4.34
C PHE A 246 -1.60 -8.26 3.06
N SER A 247 -2.04 -7.82 1.88
CA SER A 247 -1.45 -8.26 0.61
C SER A 247 -0.10 -7.58 0.33
N ILE A 248 0.17 -6.44 0.95
CA ILE A 248 1.44 -5.74 0.83
C ILE A 248 2.52 -6.53 1.58
N PRO A 249 3.64 -6.92 0.92
CA PRO A 249 4.72 -7.62 1.60
C PRO A 249 5.22 -6.88 2.83
N ALA A 250 5.47 -7.63 3.92
CA ALA A 250 5.94 -7.18 5.23
C ALA A 250 4.91 -6.48 6.12
N VAL A 251 3.71 -6.20 5.70
CA VAL A 251 2.65 -5.75 6.60
C VAL A 251 2.28 -6.88 7.57
N LYS A 252 2.23 -6.57 8.88
CA LYS A 252 2.00 -7.53 9.96
C LYS A 252 0.91 -7.11 10.94
N GLY A 253 0.38 -5.90 10.83
CA GLY A 253 -0.69 -5.39 11.66
C GLY A 253 -1.40 -4.23 11.00
N ILE A 254 -2.66 -4.01 11.38
CA ILE A 254 -3.47 -2.86 10.99
C ILE A 254 -4.34 -2.46 12.17
N GLU A 255 -4.59 -1.16 12.32
CA GLU A 255 -5.56 -0.60 13.26
C GLU A 255 -6.22 0.66 12.66
N PHE A 256 -7.47 0.91 13.05
CA PHE A 256 -8.27 2.04 12.59
C PHE A 256 -8.53 3.01 13.74
N GLY A 257 -8.40 4.31 13.50
CA GLY A 257 -8.62 5.35 14.51
C GLY A 257 -7.80 5.13 15.79
N THR A 258 -8.49 5.04 16.92
CA THR A 258 -7.87 4.75 18.22
C THR A 258 -7.25 3.34 18.27
N GLY A 259 -7.76 2.40 17.44
CA GLY A 259 -7.17 1.08 17.28
C GLY A 259 -7.12 0.30 18.60
N PHE A 260 -5.97 -0.29 18.91
CA PHE A 260 -5.77 -1.04 20.17
C PHE A 260 -5.93 -0.17 21.44
N GLY A 261 -5.85 1.17 21.31
CA GLY A 261 -6.09 2.09 22.42
C GLY A 261 -7.52 2.01 22.99
N PHE A 262 -8.51 1.56 22.20
CA PHE A 262 -9.87 1.35 22.68
C PHE A 262 -9.95 0.41 23.90
N ALA A 263 -9.04 -0.55 24.01
CA ALA A 263 -9.03 -1.50 25.12
C ALA A 263 -8.84 -0.84 26.51
N GLY A 264 -8.30 0.37 26.55
CA GLY A 264 -8.11 1.15 27.77
C GLY A 264 -9.20 2.19 28.06
N LEU A 265 -10.14 2.40 27.13
CA LEU A 265 -11.17 3.45 27.24
C LEU A 265 -12.48 2.92 27.79
N ARG A 266 -13.22 3.80 28.43
CA ARG A 266 -14.64 3.58 28.74
C ARG A 266 -15.50 4.00 27.54
N GLY A 267 -16.71 3.45 27.40
CA GLY A 267 -17.62 3.81 26.32
C GLY A 267 -17.90 5.32 26.21
N SER A 268 -18.01 6.00 27.36
CA SER A 268 -18.21 7.46 27.41
C SER A 268 -17.01 8.28 26.92
N GLU A 269 -15.81 7.68 26.89
CA GLU A 269 -14.58 8.30 26.40
C GLU A 269 -14.31 7.94 24.95
N ALA A 270 -14.79 6.77 24.51
CA ALA A 270 -14.57 6.20 23.19
C ALA A 270 -15.60 6.64 22.13
N ASN A 271 -16.81 7.00 22.56
CA ASN A 271 -17.92 7.32 21.65
C ASN A 271 -17.71 8.67 20.96
N ASP A 272 -17.81 8.67 19.62
CA ASP A 272 -17.80 9.87 18.79
C ASP A 272 -19.20 10.51 18.80
N ALA A 273 -19.36 11.61 19.54
CA ALA A 273 -20.66 12.29 19.67
C ALA A 273 -21.08 12.96 18.35
N PHE A 274 -22.24 12.62 17.84
CA PHE A 274 -22.80 13.27 16.64
C PHE A 274 -23.09 14.76 16.84
N ARG A 275 -22.89 15.53 15.77
CA ARG A 275 -23.17 16.95 15.67
C ARG A 275 -23.86 17.27 14.34
N MET A 276 -24.66 18.29 14.31
CA MET A 276 -25.23 18.84 13.08
C MET A 276 -24.44 20.09 12.69
N THR A 277 -23.98 20.16 11.44
CA THR A 277 -23.38 21.39 10.90
C THR A 277 -24.44 22.43 10.59
N ALA A 278 -24.02 23.69 10.32
CA ALA A 278 -24.93 24.74 9.92
C ALA A 278 -25.66 24.46 8.59
N GLU A 279 -25.02 23.66 7.73
CA GLU A 279 -25.54 23.26 6.43
C GLU A 279 -26.42 21.99 6.51
N GLY A 280 -26.65 21.45 7.72
CA GLY A 280 -27.51 20.29 7.95
C GLY A 280 -26.84 18.93 7.75
N ALA A 281 -25.50 18.87 7.65
CA ALA A 281 -24.77 17.62 7.58
C ALA A 281 -24.53 17.03 8.98
N VAL A 282 -24.56 15.70 9.09
CA VAL A 282 -24.19 14.97 10.30
C VAL A 282 -22.67 14.75 10.31
N VAL A 283 -22.02 15.14 11.38
CA VAL A 283 -20.58 14.92 11.63
C VAL A 283 -20.38 14.41 13.05
N THR A 284 -19.16 14.00 13.41
CA THR A 284 -18.81 13.64 14.80
C THR A 284 -17.88 14.69 15.40
N ALA A 285 -17.94 14.83 16.73
CA ALA A 285 -17.10 15.79 17.49
C ALA A 285 -15.65 15.30 17.65
N THR A 286 -15.47 14.00 17.65
CA THR A 286 -14.18 13.26 17.69
C THR A 286 -14.22 12.22 16.60
N ASN A 287 -13.09 11.57 16.32
CA ASN A 287 -13.01 10.56 15.27
C ASN A 287 -12.26 9.29 15.73
N HIS A 288 -12.57 8.83 16.93
CA HIS A 288 -11.97 7.62 17.51
C HIS A 288 -12.20 6.39 16.63
N ASN A 289 -13.40 6.28 16.02
CA ASN A 289 -13.80 5.18 15.16
C ASN A 289 -13.30 5.33 13.70
N ALA A 290 -12.45 6.32 13.42
CA ALA A 290 -11.89 6.53 12.08
C ALA A 290 -12.95 6.68 10.97
N GLY A 291 -14.06 7.34 11.24
CA GLY A 291 -15.09 7.56 10.23
C GLY A 291 -15.91 6.33 9.87
N ILE A 292 -15.84 5.24 10.66
CA ILE A 292 -16.50 3.97 10.37
C ILE A 292 -17.35 3.53 11.55
N ASN A 293 -18.63 3.28 11.31
CA ASN A 293 -19.55 2.74 12.31
C ASN A 293 -20.29 1.53 11.74
N GLY A 294 -20.20 0.39 12.40
CA GLY A 294 -20.82 -0.85 11.93
C GLY A 294 -20.30 -1.36 10.59
N GLY A 295 -19.03 -1.06 10.25
CA GLY A 295 -18.42 -1.42 8.97
C GLY A 295 -18.69 -0.47 7.82
N ILE A 296 -19.46 0.59 8.07
CA ILE A 296 -19.95 1.54 7.07
C ILE A 296 -19.34 2.92 7.35
N ALA A 297 -18.87 3.61 6.30
CA ALA A 297 -18.36 4.97 6.40
C ALA A 297 -19.48 5.93 6.87
N ASN A 298 -19.14 6.85 7.77
CA ASN A 298 -20.07 7.85 8.31
C ASN A 298 -19.86 9.26 7.75
N GLY A 299 -18.95 9.41 6.75
CA GLY A 299 -18.61 10.69 6.13
C GLY A 299 -17.45 11.44 6.78
N MET A 300 -17.00 11.02 7.96
CA MET A 300 -15.77 11.53 8.59
C MET A 300 -14.53 10.92 7.91
N PRO A 301 -13.34 11.51 8.08
CA PRO A 301 -12.11 10.96 7.55
C PRO A 301 -11.86 9.52 8.03
N VAL A 302 -11.48 8.63 7.10
CA VAL A 302 -11.02 7.29 7.47
C VAL A 302 -9.51 7.34 7.67
N VAL A 303 -9.05 6.96 8.88
CA VAL A 303 -7.62 6.93 9.20
C VAL A 303 -7.24 5.56 9.76
N PHE A 304 -6.19 4.96 9.20
CA PHE A 304 -5.67 3.67 9.64
C PHE A 304 -4.15 3.64 9.64
N ARG A 305 -3.59 2.75 10.45
CA ARG A 305 -2.14 2.52 10.56
C ARG A 305 -1.80 1.06 10.27
N THR A 306 -0.65 0.85 9.64
CA THR A 306 -0.12 -0.51 9.41
C THR A 306 1.29 -0.64 9.96
N ALA A 307 1.57 -1.80 10.55
CA ALA A 307 2.90 -2.17 11.00
C ALA A 307 3.64 -2.90 9.88
N VAL A 308 4.78 -2.37 9.49
CA VAL A 308 5.68 -2.93 8.47
C VAL A 308 6.90 -3.52 9.17
N LYS A 309 7.09 -4.84 9.08
CA LYS A 309 8.25 -5.50 9.70
C LYS A 309 9.55 -5.15 8.97
N PRO A 310 10.72 -5.25 9.64
CA PRO A 310 12.01 -5.17 8.99
C PRO A 310 12.14 -6.16 7.83
N THR A 311 12.92 -5.81 6.82
CA THR A 311 13.23 -6.70 5.68
C THR A 311 13.93 -7.95 6.21
N PRO A 312 13.44 -9.17 5.90
CA PRO A 312 14.04 -10.40 6.46
C PRO A 312 15.38 -10.77 5.81
N SER A 313 15.66 -10.26 4.62
CA SER A 313 16.92 -10.48 3.93
C SER A 313 17.96 -9.50 4.43
N ILE A 314 18.79 -9.92 5.37
CA ILE A 314 19.88 -9.15 5.98
C ILE A 314 21.23 -9.80 5.75
N TYR A 315 22.32 -9.04 5.87
CA TYR A 315 23.68 -9.54 5.66
C TYR A 315 24.28 -10.22 6.90
N LYS A 316 23.65 -10.03 8.07
CA LYS A 316 24.04 -10.75 9.30
C LYS A 316 23.82 -12.24 9.15
N GLN A 317 24.72 -13.03 9.73
CA GLN A 317 24.58 -14.47 9.78
C GLN A 317 23.35 -14.86 10.60
N GLN A 318 22.55 -15.78 10.07
CA GLN A 318 21.31 -16.25 10.69
C GLN A 318 21.27 -17.78 10.72
N ASP A 319 20.71 -18.32 11.78
CA ASP A 319 20.40 -19.74 11.88
C ASP A 319 19.23 -20.08 10.94
N THR A 320 19.36 -21.19 10.23
CA THR A 320 18.36 -21.67 9.29
C THR A 320 18.44 -23.19 9.13
N VAL A 321 17.78 -23.71 8.12
CA VAL A 321 17.86 -25.13 7.74
C VAL A 321 18.15 -25.28 6.25
N ASP A 322 18.94 -26.30 5.93
CA ASP A 322 18.99 -26.89 4.60
C ASP A 322 17.82 -27.87 4.50
N TYR A 323 16.77 -27.46 3.79
CA TYR A 323 15.53 -28.23 3.74
C TYR A 323 15.62 -29.45 2.82
N ILE A 324 16.61 -29.51 1.93
CA ILE A 324 16.89 -30.68 1.10
C ILE A 324 17.69 -31.70 1.90
N ALA A 325 18.79 -31.27 2.53
CA ALA A 325 19.63 -32.15 3.36
C ALA A 325 19.01 -32.46 4.73
N LYS A 326 17.90 -31.77 5.12
CA LYS A 326 17.15 -31.94 6.38
C LYS A 326 18.05 -31.79 7.61
N LYS A 327 18.81 -30.72 7.67
CA LYS A 327 19.73 -30.40 8.77
C LYS A 327 19.76 -28.89 9.06
N ASP A 328 20.12 -28.56 10.30
CA ASP A 328 20.39 -27.19 10.70
C ASP A 328 21.58 -26.63 9.91
N ALA A 329 21.53 -25.35 9.58
CA ALA A 329 22.51 -24.65 8.81
C ALA A 329 22.60 -23.18 9.23
N GLN A 330 23.61 -22.49 8.72
CA GLN A 330 23.74 -21.05 8.86
C GLN A 330 23.73 -20.39 7.47
N LEU A 331 23.11 -19.22 7.40
CA LEU A 331 22.95 -18.45 6.17
C LEU A 331 23.49 -17.04 6.36
N SER A 332 24.38 -16.63 5.45
CA SER A 332 24.73 -15.23 5.20
C SER A 332 24.24 -14.89 3.81
N ILE A 333 23.22 -14.03 3.74
CA ILE A 333 22.57 -13.70 2.47
C ILE A 333 23.49 -12.78 1.66
N GLN A 334 23.73 -13.13 0.42
CA GLN A 334 24.36 -12.30 -0.60
C GLN A 334 23.27 -11.66 -1.46
N GLY A 335 23.45 -10.44 -1.95
CA GLY A 335 22.46 -9.81 -2.85
C GLY A 335 22.23 -8.34 -2.54
N ARG A 336 21.16 -7.78 -3.11
CA ARG A 336 20.79 -6.37 -2.99
C ARG A 336 19.47 -6.26 -2.23
N HIS A 337 19.55 -5.90 -0.95
CA HIS A 337 18.39 -5.86 -0.07
C HIS A 337 18.10 -4.43 0.40
N ASP A 338 16.83 -4.18 0.74
CA ASP A 338 16.40 -2.91 1.33
C ASP A 338 16.77 -2.89 2.83
N PRO A 339 17.53 -1.91 3.34
CA PRO A 339 17.66 -1.71 4.77
C PRO A 339 16.34 -1.25 5.41
N CYS A 340 15.45 -0.64 4.62
CA CYS A 340 14.10 -0.29 5.04
C CYS A 340 13.18 -0.16 3.81
N ILE A 341 12.02 -0.81 3.85
CA ILE A 341 11.02 -0.68 2.78
C ILE A 341 9.96 0.39 3.07
N VAL A 342 9.89 0.90 4.30
CA VAL A 342 8.84 1.81 4.78
C VAL A 342 8.68 3.04 3.86
N PRO A 343 9.75 3.74 3.43
CA PRO A 343 9.60 4.92 2.56
C PRO A 343 8.92 4.59 1.23
N ARG A 344 9.23 3.44 0.65
CA ARG A 344 8.68 2.99 -0.62
C ARG A 344 7.26 2.41 -0.47
N ALA A 345 6.94 1.91 0.71
CA ALA A 345 5.65 1.32 1.00
C ALA A 345 4.53 2.36 1.17
N THR A 346 4.84 3.64 1.35
CA THR A 346 3.83 4.71 1.47
C THR A 346 2.90 4.76 0.26
N ILE A 347 3.45 4.90 -0.94
CA ILE A 347 2.64 4.95 -2.17
C ILE A 347 1.98 3.60 -2.47
N VAL A 348 2.60 2.49 -2.09
CA VAL A 348 2.00 1.16 -2.25
C VAL A 348 0.73 1.07 -1.41
N GLN A 349 0.76 1.53 -0.15
CA GLN A 349 -0.39 1.54 0.74
C GLN A 349 -1.47 2.52 0.28
N THR A 350 -1.09 3.71 -0.20
CA THR A 350 -2.02 4.67 -0.81
C THR A 350 -2.78 4.04 -1.99
N CYS A 351 -2.07 3.39 -2.92
CA CYS A 351 -2.68 2.73 -4.08
C CYS A 351 -3.51 1.51 -3.70
N ALA A 352 -3.11 0.76 -2.67
CA ALA A 352 -3.91 -0.35 -2.12
C ALA A 352 -5.23 0.17 -1.53
N ALA A 353 -5.17 1.23 -0.71
CA ALA A 353 -6.38 1.87 -0.17
C ALA A 353 -7.29 2.41 -1.29
N ALA A 354 -6.70 2.97 -2.36
CA ALA A 354 -7.45 3.45 -3.51
C ALA A 354 -8.22 2.32 -4.22
N LEU A 355 -7.62 1.14 -4.35
CA LEU A 355 -8.30 -0.03 -4.93
C LEU A 355 -9.46 -0.50 -4.06
N ALA A 356 -9.30 -0.57 -2.73
CA ALA A 356 -10.37 -0.94 -1.80
C ALA A 356 -11.54 0.05 -1.87
N VAL A 357 -11.24 1.35 -1.77
CA VAL A 357 -12.26 2.41 -1.85
C VAL A 357 -12.94 2.43 -3.21
N GLY A 358 -12.19 2.22 -4.30
CA GLY A 358 -12.73 2.16 -5.66
C GLY A 358 -13.71 1.00 -5.85
N ASP A 359 -13.39 -0.18 -5.32
CA ASP A 359 -14.27 -1.36 -5.36
C ASP A 359 -15.55 -1.12 -4.55
N LEU A 360 -15.44 -0.64 -3.30
CA LEU A 360 -16.58 -0.29 -2.44
C LEU A 360 -17.50 0.77 -3.07
N LEU A 361 -16.93 1.82 -3.70
CA LEU A 361 -17.72 2.82 -4.41
C LEU A 361 -18.41 2.23 -5.64
N THR A 362 -17.74 1.31 -6.33
CA THR A 362 -18.33 0.66 -7.52
C THR A 362 -19.45 -0.28 -7.12
N ALA A 363 -19.31 -0.98 -6.00
CA ALA A 363 -20.39 -1.80 -5.43
C ALA A 363 -21.64 -0.94 -5.09
N ARG A 364 -21.43 0.25 -4.52
CA ARG A 364 -22.54 1.14 -4.11
C ARG A 364 -23.19 1.90 -5.28
N TYR A 365 -22.36 2.51 -6.16
CA TYR A 365 -22.82 3.46 -7.18
C TYR A 365 -22.65 2.97 -8.63
N GLY A 366 -22.20 1.71 -8.82
CA GLY A 366 -21.76 1.24 -10.13
C GLY A 366 -20.59 2.09 -10.65
N ALA A 367 -20.36 2.09 -11.95
CA ALA A 367 -19.29 2.87 -12.56
C ALA A 367 -19.56 4.40 -12.61
N ARG A 368 -20.73 4.86 -12.14
CA ARG A 368 -21.18 6.25 -12.24
C ARG A 368 -20.26 7.22 -11.50
N TRP A 369 -19.70 6.84 -10.36
CA TRP A 369 -18.77 7.70 -9.61
C TRP A 369 -17.53 8.10 -10.40
N MET A 370 -17.13 7.29 -11.40
CA MET A 370 -15.97 7.56 -12.25
C MET A 370 -16.33 8.53 -13.39
N THR A 371 -17.55 8.47 -13.93
CA THR A 371 -18.02 9.22 -15.12
C THR A 371 -18.75 10.49 -14.77
N ASP A 372 -19.42 10.53 -13.60
CA ASP A 372 -20.06 11.74 -13.07
C ASP A 372 -19.54 12.03 -11.64
N PRO A 373 -18.24 12.42 -11.52
CA PRO A 373 -17.56 12.50 -10.23
C PRO A 373 -18.14 13.58 -9.28
N THR A 374 -18.97 14.48 -9.79
CA THR A 374 -19.62 15.54 -8.99
C THR A 374 -21.10 15.30 -8.75
N GLY A 375 -21.71 14.42 -9.51
CA GLY A 375 -23.16 14.18 -9.49
C GLY A 375 -23.60 12.83 -8.93
N TYR A 376 -22.68 11.88 -8.74
CA TYR A 376 -23.03 10.51 -8.32
C TYR A 376 -23.69 10.42 -6.93
N ARG A 377 -23.48 11.43 -6.06
CA ARG A 377 -24.04 11.51 -4.70
C ARG A 377 -25.43 12.15 -4.63
N LYS A 378 -25.99 12.64 -5.76
CA LYS A 378 -27.26 13.41 -5.76
C LYS A 378 -28.51 12.56 -5.56
N GLU A 379 -28.36 11.26 -5.47
CA GLU A 379 -29.47 10.32 -5.25
C GLU A 379 -29.51 9.78 -3.82
N ASP A 380 -28.60 10.19 -2.95
CA ASP A 380 -28.60 9.94 -1.52
C ASP A 380 -29.29 11.11 -0.79
#